data_3a7b9ccc2375ad29685e6efecb22cffe
#
_entry.id   3a7b9ccc2375ad29685e6efecb22cffe
#
_cell.length_a   1.000
_cell.length_b   1.000
_cell.length_c   1.000
_cell.angle_alpha   90.00
_cell.angle_beta   90.00
_cell.angle_gamma   90.00
#
_symmetry.space_group_name_H-M   'P 1'
#
loop_
_entity.id
_entity.type
_entity.pdbx_description
1 polymer ?
#
loop_
_entity_poly.entity_id
_entity_poly.type
_entity_poly.pdbx_seq_one_letter_code
_entity_poly.pdbx_strand_id
1 'polypeptide(L)'
;NKENNTIDKLAVSRYNIGKSIISAWDKDKEPNQWKRLMELITERKPDKIGLNFSKDHNIADGLDKTDYDEFMSNLPEKHRSKVVSAEQLAVRWIETRTPREMTIFNQLTDITHDIIAEAFSEKVITPGVTTTTEVEWWMRQKVTDLGLETWFHPTVDVQRTSEELVGHLYSFSGRPDDEVIQQGDLLHCDFGITYLRLNTDCQELAYLLKPEETEAPSFLVNALYDGNRVQDFLTQNMVAGRVGNEILAKALQDAKVAGLRPSIYTHPLGTYGHSAGTTIG
;
A
#
# COMPACT_ATOMS: atom_id res chain seq x y z
N ASN A 1 -9.57 4.88 29.57
CA ASN A 1 -10.55 4.86 30.68
C ASN A 1 -11.94 5.12 30.10
N LYS A 2 -12.83 4.14 30.20
CA LYS A 2 -14.20 4.22 29.63
C LYS A 2 -15.03 5.33 30.32
N GLU A 3 -14.80 5.59 31.58
CA GLU A 3 -15.57 6.59 32.37
C GLU A 3 -15.30 8.02 31.90
N ASN A 4 -14.05 8.31 31.50
CA ASN A 4 -13.62 9.66 31.13
C ASN A 4 -13.34 9.83 29.62
N ASN A 5 -13.56 8.79 28.82
CA ASN A 5 -13.20 8.73 27.41
C ASN A 5 -11.72 9.16 27.13
N THR A 6 -10.81 8.78 28.02
CA THR A 6 -9.39 9.12 27.96
C THR A 6 -8.53 7.90 27.64
N ILE A 7 -7.40 8.15 26.98
CA ILE A 7 -6.38 7.14 26.66
C ILE A 7 -5.15 7.47 27.50
N ASP A 8 -4.78 6.58 28.44
CA ASP A 8 -3.50 6.66 29.13
C ASP A 8 -2.42 6.06 28.26
N LYS A 9 -1.40 6.84 27.94
CA LYS A 9 -0.22 6.41 27.20
C LYS A 9 0.94 6.25 28.17
N LEU A 10 1.26 4.99 28.47
CA LEU A 10 2.26 4.65 29.48
C LEU A 10 3.36 3.76 28.88
N ALA A 11 4.58 3.97 29.34
CA ALA A 11 5.71 3.10 29.06
C ALA A 11 6.23 2.49 30.36
N VAL A 12 6.42 1.19 30.39
CA VAL A 12 7.19 0.52 31.45
C VAL A 12 8.68 0.68 31.08
N SER A 13 9.16 1.89 31.18
CA SER A 13 10.49 2.36 30.79
C SER A 13 10.97 3.37 31.82
N ARG A 14 12.29 3.52 31.98
CA ARG A 14 12.88 4.51 32.90
C ARG A 14 12.57 5.97 32.52
N TYR A 15 12.31 6.22 31.24
CA TYR A 15 12.13 7.55 30.70
C TYR A 15 10.82 7.65 29.93
N ASN A 16 10.31 8.86 29.82
CA ASN A 16 9.22 9.16 28.92
C ASN A 16 9.66 8.87 27.47
N ILE A 17 8.74 8.36 26.67
CA ILE A 17 8.95 8.20 25.23
C ILE A 17 8.32 9.42 24.54
N GLY A 18 9.18 10.34 24.12
CA GLY A 18 8.75 11.63 23.61
C GLY A 18 7.97 12.44 24.66
N LYS A 19 7.01 13.27 24.20
CA LYS A 19 6.20 14.13 25.08
C LYS A 19 4.88 13.51 25.52
N SER A 20 4.47 12.41 24.93
CA SER A 20 3.11 11.88 25.04
C SER A 20 2.98 10.55 25.75
N ILE A 21 4.05 9.77 25.88
CA ILE A 21 4.04 8.48 26.57
C ILE A 21 4.83 8.60 27.87
N ILE A 22 4.14 8.50 28.97
CA ILE A 22 4.71 8.78 30.29
C ILE A 22 5.33 7.52 30.88
N SER A 23 6.50 7.65 31.47
CA SER A 23 7.14 6.58 32.24
C SER A 23 6.26 6.20 33.43
N ALA A 24 5.97 4.90 33.53
CA ALA A 24 5.20 4.31 34.61
C ALA A 24 6.03 3.33 35.46
N TRP A 25 7.36 3.37 35.33
CA TRP A 25 8.27 2.46 36.02
C TRP A 25 9.42 3.20 36.68
N ASP A 26 9.58 2.95 37.98
CA ASP A 26 10.70 3.40 38.79
C ASP A 26 11.52 2.16 39.16
N LYS A 27 12.70 2.01 38.56
CA LYS A 27 13.56 0.85 38.74
C LYS A 27 14.07 0.71 40.18
N ASP A 28 14.24 1.83 40.90
CA ASP A 28 14.77 1.82 42.26
C ASP A 28 13.72 1.35 43.26
N LYS A 29 12.43 1.50 42.93
CA LYS A 29 11.30 0.99 43.74
C LYS A 29 10.91 -0.43 43.38
N GLU A 30 10.93 -0.76 42.10
CA GLU A 30 10.61 -2.09 41.57
C GLU A 30 11.59 -2.46 40.46
N PRO A 31 12.64 -3.24 40.77
CA PRO A 31 13.67 -3.60 39.81
C PRO A 31 13.18 -4.54 38.69
N ASN A 32 12.04 -5.24 38.89
CA ASN A 32 11.47 -6.14 37.89
C ASN A 32 10.45 -5.42 37.04
N GLN A 33 10.82 -5.19 35.77
CA GLN A 33 9.99 -4.52 34.78
C GLN A 33 8.69 -5.28 34.47
N TRP A 34 8.76 -6.60 34.35
CA TRP A 34 7.58 -7.45 34.10
C TRP A 34 6.60 -7.37 35.27
N LYS A 35 7.10 -7.41 36.50
CA LYS A 35 6.24 -7.26 37.70
C LYS A 35 5.50 -5.92 37.65
N ARG A 36 6.18 -4.82 37.34
CA ARG A 36 5.53 -3.51 37.21
C ARG A 36 4.46 -3.49 36.12
N LEU A 37 4.71 -4.11 34.95
CA LEU A 37 3.71 -4.24 33.90
C LEU A 37 2.46 -4.98 34.39
N MET A 38 2.63 -6.09 35.09
CA MET A 38 1.52 -6.90 35.58
C MET A 38 0.71 -6.16 36.68
N GLU A 39 1.36 -5.34 37.52
CA GLU A 39 0.68 -4.45 38.46
C GLU A 39 -0.18 -3.44 37.72
N LEU A 40 0.35 -2.77 36.71
CA LEU A 40 -0.38 -1.80 35.88
C LEU A 40 -1.60 -2.40 35.21
N ILE A 41 -1.49 -3.63 34.71
CA ILE A 41 -2.61 -4.36 34.10
C ILE A 41 -3.66 -4.70 35.15
N THR A 42 -3.23 -5.19 36.32
CA THR A 42 -4.13 -5.62 37.39
C THR A 42 -4.88 -4.44 38.01
N GLU A 43 -4.20 -3.31 38.25
CA GLU A 43 -4.79 -2.05 38.73
C GLU A 43 -5.93 -1.56 37.83
N ARG A 44 -5.81 -1.74 36.52
CA ARG A 44 -6.79 -1.27 35.53
C ARG A 44 -7.97 -2.20 35.30
N LYS A 45 -7.92 -3.42 35.81
CA LYS A 45 -8.98 -4.44 35.72
C LYS A 45 -9.55 -4.56 34.30
N PRO A 46 -8.72 -4.84 33.27
CA PRO A 46 -9.18 -4.84 31.89
C PRO A 46 -10.19 -5.95 31.62
N ASP A 47 -11.15 -5.68 30.72
CA ASP A 47 -12.02 -6.70 30.15
C ASP A 47 -11.29 -7.50 29.06
N LYS A 48 -10.45 -6.82 28.28
CA LYS A 48 -9.59 -7.40 27.22
C LYS A 48 -8.19 -6.83 27.30
N ILE A 49 -7.21 -7.65 26.96
CA ILE A 49 -5.79 -7.29 26.86
C ILE A 49 -5.38 -7.53 25.42
N GLY A 50 -5.28 -6.48 24.63
CA GLY A 50 -4.85 -6.56 23.24
C GLY A 50 -3.34 -6.65 23.15
N LEU A 51 -2.80 -7.68 22.51
CA LEU A 51 -1.41 -7.83 22.16
C LEU A 51 -1.21 -7.71 20.64
N ASN A 52 -0.08 -7.14 20.25
CA ASN A 52 0.19 -6.87 18.84
C ASN A 52 0.70 -8.12 18.12
N PHE A 53 -0.21 -9.07 17.90
CA PHE A 53 -0.02 -10.21 17.02
C PHE A 53 -1.18 -10.30 16.01
N SER A 54 -0.88 -10.80 14.81
CA SER A 54 -1.84 -10.90 13.72
C SER A 54 -1.66 -12.22 12.97
N LYS A 55 -2.79 -12.81 12.59
CA LYS A 55 -2.81 -13.98 11.71
C LYS A 55 -2.90 -13.59 10.23
N ASP A 56 -3.59 -12.48 9.95
CA ASP A 56 -4.01 -12.11 8.61
C ASP A 56 -3.19 -10.93 8.03
N HIS A 57 -2.52 -10.16 8.90
CA HIS A 57 -1.73 -8.99 8.51
C HIS A 57 -0.35 -9.00 9.18
N ASN A 58 0.68 -9.46 8.47
CA ASN A 58 2.06 -9.52 8.97
C ASN A 58 2.59 -8.16 9.46
N ILE A 59 2.16 -7.04 8.84
CA ILE A 59 2.54 -5.69 9.26
C ILE A 59 1.95 -5.32 10.63
N ALA A 60 0.85 -5.96 11.04
CA ALA A 60 0.23 -5.79 12.35
C ALA A 60 0.71 -6.84 13.37
N ASP A 61 1.64 -7.72 13.00
CA ASP A 61 2.23 -8.76 13.85
C ASP A 61 3.60 -8.27 14.35
N GLY A 62 3.57 -7.40 15.36
CA GLY A 62 4.74 -6.68 15.85
C GLY A 62 5.23 -7.12 17.23
N LEU A 63 4.76 -8.27 17.76
CA LEU A 63 5.20 -8.82 19.04
C LEU A 63 6.00 -10.10 18.81
N ASP A 64 7.27 -10.07 19.16
CA ASP A 64 8.13 -11.23 19.03
C ASP A 64 7.64 -12.40 19.89
N LYS A 65 7.89 -13.62 19.43
CA LYS A 65 7.46 -14.86 20.12
C LYS A 65 8.00 -14.94 21.56
N THR A 66 9.25 -14.53 21.76
CA THR A 66 9.87 -14.51 23.09
C THR A 66 9.15 -13.54 24.02
N ASP A 67 8.87 -12.33 23.56
CA ASP A 67 8.15 -11.31 24.33
C ASP A 67 6.72 -11.75 24.66
N TYR A 68 6.06 -12.43 23.70
CA TYR A 68 4.75 -13.02 23.96
C TYR A 68 4.80 -14.08 25.06
N ASP A 69 5.76 -15.00 25.00
CA ASP A 69 5.90 -16.07 26.00
C ASP A 69 6.25 -15.52 27.39
N GLU A 70 7.16 -14.53 27.44
CA GLU A 70 7.48 -13.86 28.69
C GLU A 70 6.28 -13.09 29.26
N PHE A 71 5.53 -12.38 28.41
CA PHE A 71 4.31 -11.72 28.82
C PHE A 71 3.32 -12.71 29.43
N MET A 72 3.03 -13.82 28.70
CA MET A 72 2.07 -14.82 29.15
C MET A 72 2.53 -15.57 30.41
N SER A 73 3.82 -15.79 30.59
CA SER A 73 4.37 -16.44 31.79
C SER A 73 4.22 -15.57 33.04
N ASN A 74 4.38 -14.26 32.89
CA ASN A 74 4.24 -13.29 33.98
C ASN A 74 2.77 -12.88 34.25
N LEU A 75 1.88 -13.06 33.25
CA LEU A 75 0.48 -12.63 33.38
C LEU A 75 -0.28 -13.51 34.41
N PRO A 76 -0.91 -12.88 35.43
CA PRO A 76 -1.73 -13.62 36.38
C PRO A 76 -2.81 -14.46 35.69
N GLU A 77 -3.01 -15.71 36.16
CA GLU A 77 -3.91 -16.71 35.55
C GLU A 77 -5.31 -16.14 35.24
N LYS A 78 -5.88 -15.38 36.16
CA LYS A 78 -7.20 -14.73 36.01
C LYS A 78 -7.32 -13.77 34.82
N HIS A 79 -6.20 -13.38 34.20
CA HIS A 79 -6.16 -12.45 33.06
C HIS A 79 -5.82 -13.14 31.72
N ARG A 80 -5.33 -14.38 31.74
CA ARG A 80 -4.88 -15.07 30.53
C ARG A 80 -5.98 -15.24 29.48
N SER A 81 -7.19 -15.57 29.91
CA SER A 81 -8.35 -15.69 29.00
C SER A 81 -8.83 -14.37 28.39
N LYS A 82 -8.30 -13.25 28.87
CA LYS A 82 -8.63 -11.90 28.35
C LYS A 82 -7.70 -11.43 27.26
N VAL A 83 -6.63 -12.17 26.98
CA VAL A 83 -5.67 -11.83 25.92
C VAL A 83 -6.33 -12.07 24.56
N VAL A 84 -6.25 -11.05 23.72
CA VAL A 84 -6.78 -11.04 22.34
C VAL A 84 -5.80 -10.36 21.41
N SER A 85 -5.90 -10.62 20.10
CA SER A 85 -5.16 -9.84 19.11
C SER A 85 -5.60 -8.37 19.10
N ALA A 86 -4.63 -7.46 19.01
CA ALA A 86 -4.84 -6.03 18.79
C ALA A 86 -4.81 -5.69 17.28
N GLU A 87 -4.84 -6.68 16.39
CA GLU A 87 -4.74 -6.53 14.94
C GLU A 87 -5.61 -5.40 14.41
N GLN A 88 -6.90 -5.38 14.75
CA GLN A 88 -7.83 -4.36 14.25
C GLN A 88 -7.46 -2.93 14.68
N LEU A 89 -6.81 -2.76 15.82
CA LEU A 89 -6.31 -1.46 16.25
C LEU A 89 -5.10 -1.03 15.40
N ALA A 90 -4.17 -1.94 15.18
CA ALA A 90 -2.98 -1.71 14.38
C ALA A 90 -3.35 -1.43 12.91
N VAL A 91 -4.19 -2.28 12.31
CA VAL A 91 -4.66 -2.13 10.92
C VAL A 91 -5.37 -0.80 10.72
N ARG A 92 -6.34 -0.44 11.56
CA ARG A 92 -7.06 0.83 11.44
C ARG A 92 -6.16 2.05 11.57
N TRP A 93 -5.13 1.96 12.39
CA TRP A 93 -4.14 3.03 12.49
C TRP A 93 -3.28 3.11 11.22
N ILE A 94 -2.84 1.97 10.69
CA ILE A 94 -2.00 1.90 9.48
C ILE A 94 -2.77 2.37 8.24
N GLU A 95 -4.04 2.01 8.08
CA GLU A 95 -4.86 2.38 6.91
C GLU A 95 -5.39 3.83 6.95
N THR A 96 -5.32 4.50 8.12
CA THR A 96 -5.86 5.86 8.26
C THR A 96 -4.84 6.92 7.87
N ARG A 97 -5.23 7.87 7.03
CA ARG A 97 -4.44 9.06 6.66
C ARG A 97 -5.00 10.29 7.34
N THR A 98 -4.11 11.15 7.82
CA THR A 98 -4.48 12.49 8.31
C THR A 98 -4.67 13.44 7.11
N PRO A 99 -5.43 14.56 7.27
CA PRO A 99 -5.55 15.57 6.21
C PRO A 99 -4.20 16.11 5.73
N ARG A 100 -3.21 16.22 6.65
CA ARG A 100 -1.86 16.68 6.31
C ARG A 100 -1.10 15.66 5.46
N GLU A 101 -1.21 14.37 5.78
CA GLU A 101 -0.63 13.29 4.98
C GLU A 101 -1.27 13.26 3.59
N MET A 102 -2.59 13.45 3.48
CA MET A 102 -3.29 13.51 2.19
C MET A 102 -2.81 14.65 1.31
N THR A 103 -2.50 15.83 1.88
CA THR A 103 -1.92 16.94 1.12
C THR A 103 -0.55 16.57 0.52
N ILE A 104 0.30 15.92 1.31
CA ILE A 104 1.61 15.46 0.85
C ILE A 104 1.45 14.32 -0.17
N PHE A 105 0.52 13.40 0.07
CA PHE A 105 0.28 12.25 -0.79
C PHE A 105 -0.12 12.69 -2.21
N ASN A 106 -1.00 13.67 -2.36
CA ASN A 106 -1.37 14.21 -3.66
C ASN A 106 -0.15 14.76 -4.42
N GLN A 107 0.72 15.53 -3.74
CA GLN A 107 1.96 16.03 -4.35
C GLN A 107 2.91 14.90 -4.77
N LEU A 108 2.99 13.82 -3.98
CA LEU A 108 3.81 12.65 -4.35
C LEU A 108 3.25 11.94 -5.58
N THR A 109 1.93 11.84 -5.68
CA THR A 109 1.27 11.25 -6.85
C THR A 109 1.55 12.07 -8.10
N ASP A 110 1.47 13.41 -8.03
CA ASP A 110 1.81 14.28 -9.15
C ASP A 110 3.29 14.09 -9.57
N ILE A 111 4.23 14.05 -8.63
CA ILE A 111 5.65 13.79 -8.92
C ILE A 111 5.86 12.42 -9.57
N THR A 112 5.13 11.40 -9.10
CA THR A 112 5.20 10.04 -9.67
C THR A 112 4.77 10.04 -11.13
N HIS A 113 3.64 10.68 -11.43
CA HIS A 113 3.14 10.82 -12.81
C HIS A 113 4.09 11.65 -13.69
N ASP A 114 4.67 12.72 -13.17
CA ASP A 114 5.66 13.53 -13.91
C ASP A 114 6.91 12.71 -14.29
N ILE A 115 7.38 11.84 -13.39
CA ILE A 115 8.50 10.94 -13.66
C ILE A 115 8.11 9.92 -14.75
N ILE A 116 6.92 9.33 -14.67
CA ILE A 116 6.43 8.38 -15.68
C ILE A 116 6.29 9.08 -17.04
N ALA A 117 5.69 10.26 -17.08
CA ALA A 117 5.52 11.03 -18.31
C ALA A 117 6.86 11.40 -18.97
N GLU A 118 7.88 11.74 -18.18
CA GLU A 118 9.23 11.99 -18.72
C GLU A 118 9.89 10.69 -19.18
N ALA A 119 9.74 9.58 -18.42
CA ALA A 119 10.29 8.26 -18.76
C ALA A 119 9.73 7.75 -20.10
N PHE A 120 8.44 7.98 -20.35
CA PHE A 120 7.73 7.56 -21.57
C PHE A 120 7.76 8.62 -22.70
N SER A 121 8.75 9.50 -22.71
CA SER A 121 8.93 10.53 -23.71
C SER A 121 10.15 10.27 -24.61
N GLU A 122 10.24 11.02 -25.70
CA GLU A 122 11.40 11.05 -26.61
C GLU A 122 12.71 11.51 -25.97
N LYS A 123 12.65 12.06 -24.74
CA LYS A 123 13.86 12.42 -23.97
C LYS A 123 14.58 11.16 -23.44
N VAL A 124 13.85 10.09 -23.23
CA VAL A 124 14.36 8.83 -22.64
C VAL A 124 14.32 7.70 -23.63
N ILE A 125 13.24 7.57 -24.41
CA ILE A 125 13.04 6.47 -25.32
C ILE A 125 13.44 6.87 -26.75
N THR A 126 14.40 6.12 -27.30
CA THR A 126 14.70 6.10 -28.75
C THR A 126 14.23 4.77 -29.29
N PRO A 127 13.12 4.73 -30.06
CA PRO A 127 12.60 3.47 -30.60
C PRO A 127 13.66 2.71 -31.44
N GLY A 128 13.74 1.40 -31.25
CA GLY A 128 14.74 0.54 -31.89
C GLY A 128 16.10 0.53 -31.22
N VAL A 129 16.28 1.30 -30.13
CA VAL A 129 17.54 1.42 -29.37
C VAL A 129 17.35 1.20 -27.88
N THR A 130 16.47 1.98 -27.26
CA THR A 130 16.26 1.94 -25.81
C THR A 130 15.54 0.66 -25.40
N THR A 131 16.01 0.03 -24.32
CA THR A 131 15.35 -1.16 -23.74
C THR A 131 14.45 -0.81 -22.57
N THR A 132 13.54 -1.74 -22.22
CA THR A 132 12.66 -1.59 -21.05
C THR A 132 13.48 -1.45 -19.77
N THR A 133 14.54 -2.23 -19.59
CA THR A 133 15.44 -2.14 -18.44
C THR A 133 16.17 -0.79 -18.35
N GLU A 134 16.54 -0.18 -19.48
CA GLU A 134 17.15 1.16 -19.48
C GLU A 134 16.16 2.22 -18.98
N VAL A 135 14.87 2.11 -19.33
CA VAL A 135 13.82 3.02 -18.81
C VAL A 135 13.62 2.82 -17.30
N GLU A 136 13.58 1.58 -16.83
CA GLU A 136 13.49 1.27 -15.38
C GLU A 136 14.63 1.91 -14.57
N TRP A 137 15.85 1.77 -15.06
CA TRP A 137 17.01 2.37 -14.40
C TRP A 137 17.04 3.88 -14.50
N TRP A 138 16.55 4.45 -15.60
CA TRP A 138 16.37 5.89 -15.72
C TRP A 138 15.38 6.42 -14.68
N MET A 139 14.24 5.74 -14.49
CA MET A 139 13.26 6.10 -13.44
C MET A 139 13.91 6.08 -12.05
N ARG A 140 14.67 5.05 -11.73
CA ARG A 140 15.41 4.97 -10.45
C ARG A 140 16.42 6.10 -10.28
N GLN A 141 17.17 6.42 -11.33
CA GLN A 141 18.13 7.52 -11.29
C GLN A 141 17.42 8.85 -11.06
N LYS A 142 16.31 9.07 -11.76
CA LYS A 142 15.49 10.29 -11.59
C LYS A 142 14.99 10.45 -10.15
N VAL A 143 14.52 9.40 -9.52
CA VAL A 143 14.11 9.38 -8.11
C VAL A 143 15.28 9.78 -7.20
N THR A 144 16.47 9.21 -7.44
CA THR A 144 17.70 9.53 -6.71
C THR A 144 18.09 10.99 -6.87
N ASP A 145 18.04 11.52 -8.09
CA ASP A 145 18.37 12.93 -8.40
C ASP A 145 17.41 13.91 -7.70
N LEU A 146 16.16 13.52 -7.47
CA LEU A 146 15.18 14.28 -6.70
C LEU A 146 15.33 14.11 -5.18
N GLY A 147 16.25 13.26 -4.71
CA GLY A 147 16.44 12.97 -3.28
C GLY A 147 15.30 12.15 -2.68
N LEU A 148 14.59 11.37 -3.50
CA LEU A 148 13.52 10.48 -3.12
C LEU A 148 13.99 9.03 -3.09
N GLU A 149 13.13 8.11 -2.67
CA GLU A 149 13.37 6.66 -2.65
C GLU A 149 12.27 5.94 -3.43
N THR A 150 12.58 4.74 -3.94
CA THR A 150 11.58 3.79 -4.44
C THR A 150 11.36 2.72 -3.38
N TRP A 151 10.13 2.21 -3.24
CA TRP A 151 9.86 1.10 -2.34
C TRP A 151 9.87 -0.27 -3.03
N PHE A 152 9.90 -0.27 -4.37
CA PHE A 152 10.16 -1.43 -5.21
C PHE A 152 10.94 -1.02 -6.47
N HIS A 153 11.47 -1.99 -7.20
CA HIS A 153 12.11 -1.74 -8.49
C HIS A 153 11.01 -1.50 -9.52
N PRO A 154 11.02 -0.38 -10.27
CA PRO A 154 10.07 -0.16 -11.34
C PRO A 154 10.04 -1.32 -12.33
N THR A 155 8.90 -1.58 -12.93
CA THR A 155 8.81 -2.48 -14.07
C THR A 155 8.31 -1.71 -15.28
N VAL A 156 8.89 -2.02 -16.44
CA VAL A 156 8.42 -1.54 -17.75
C VAL A 156 8.29 -2.74 -18.65
N ASP A 157 7.12 -2.98 -19.17
CA ASP A 157 6.85 -4.07 -20.08
C ASP A 157 6.22 -3.60 -21.38
N VAL A 158 6.39 -4.41 -22.42
CA VAL A 158 5.91 -4.15 -23.78
C VAL A 158 4.75 -5.08 -24.08
N GLN A 159 3.65 -4.51 -24.55
CA GLN A 159 2.52 -5.23 -25.09
C GLN A 159 2.55 -5.10 -26.63
N ARG A 160 2.96 -6.17 -27.31
CA ARG A 160 2.91 -6.25 -28.78
C ARG A 160 1.75 -7.10 -29.20
N THR A 161 0.95 -6.61 -30.14
CA THR A 161 -0.07 -7.43 -30.77
C THR A 161 0.58 -8.43 -31.72
N SER A 162 0.51 -9.71 -31.41
CA SER A 162 0.77 -10.79 -32.37
C SER A 162 -0.53 -11.57 -32.62
N GLU A 163 -0.67 -12.19 -33.78
CA GLU A 163 -1.81 -13.07 -34.09
C GLU A 163 -1.90 -14.26 -33.11
N GLU A 164 -0.78 -14.65 -32.48
CA GLU A 164 -0.69 -15.71 -31.49
C GLU A 164 -1.23 -15.30 -30.11
N LEU A 165 -1.40 -14.00 -29.86
CA LEU A 165 -1.81 -13.44 -28.56
C LEU A 165 -3.32 -13.21 -28.45
N VAL A 166 -4.08 -13.47 -29.51
CA VAL A 166 -5.54 -13.33 -29.49
C VAL A 166 -6.14 -14.38 -28.57
N GLY A 167 -6.45 -13.98 -27.34
CA GLY A 167 -7.13 -14.80 -26.34
C GLY A 167 -6.37 -15.01 -25.03
N HIS A 168 -5.14 -14.56 -24.90
CA HIS A 168 -4.39 -14.61 -23.65
C HIS A 168 -4.39 -13.23 -22.97
N LEU A 169 -5.01 -13.16 -21.80
CA LEU A 169 -4.77 -12.06 -20.86
C LEU A 169 -3.36 -12.27 -20.31
N TYR A 170 -2.41 -11.42 -20.68
CA TYR A 170 -1.13 -11.38 -20.01
C TYR A 170 -1.35 -10.96 -18.58
N SER A 171 -0.94 -11.81 -17.66
CA SER A 171 -0.83 -11.45 -16.27
C SER A 171 0.43 -10.60 -16.11
N PHE A 172 0.28 -9.36 -15.63
CA PHE A 172 1.41 -8.52 -15.20
C PHE A 172 2.17 -9.10 -13.99
N SER A 173 1.86 -10.33 -13.59
CA SER A 173 2.52 -11.04 -12.47
C SER A 173 3.86 -11.68 -12.85
N GLY A 174 4.18 -11.77 -14.14
CA GLY A 174 5.49 -12.24 -14.63
C GLY A 174 6.51 -11.10 -14.58
N ARG A 175 7.78 -11.45 -14.33
CA ARG A 175 8.86 -10.48 -14.53
C ARG A 175 9.02 -10.24 -16.02
N PRO A 176 8.95 -8.97 -16.49
CA PRO A 176 9.14 -8.67 -17.90
C PRO A 176 10.54 -9.09 -18.37
N ASP A 177 10.64 -9.56 -19.60
CA ASP A 177 11.93 -9.72 -20.28
C ASP A 177 12.46 -8.33 -20.67
N ASP A 178 13.80 -8.22 -20.81
CA ASP A 178 14.42 -7.00 -21.33
C ASP A 178 14.19 -6.92 -22.84
N GLU A 179 13.37 -5.95 -23.25
CA GLU A 179 12.97 -5.80 -24.66
C GLU A 179 13.39 -4.45 -25.21
N VAL A 180 13.88 -4.45 -26.48
CA VAL A 180 14.09 -3.20 -27.24
C VAL A 180 12.73 -2.64 -27.65
N ILE A 181 12.42 -1.44 -27.19
CA ILE A 181 11.17 -0.72 -27.45
C ILE A 181 11.09 -0.30 -28.92
N GLN A 182 9.96 -0.58 -29.56
CA GLN A 182 9.75 -0.31 -30.99
C GLN A 182 8.57 0.65 -31.20
N GLN A 183 8.53 1.29 -32.38
CA GLN A 183 7.32 1.99 -32.80
C GLN A 183 6.15 1.03 -32.95
N GLY A 184 4.98 1.41 -32.46
CA GLY A 184 3.79 0.57 -32.41
C GLY A 184 3.64 -0.26 -31.13
N ASP A 185 4.61 -0.19 -30.21
CA ASP A 185 4.50 -0.83 -28.90
C ASP A 185 3.55 -0.07 -27.97
N LEU A 186 2.78 -0.80 -27.22
CA LEU A 186 2.09 -0.30 -26.05
C LEU A 186 2.95 -0.63 -24.81
N LEU A 187 3.41 0.37 -24.12
CA LEU A 187 4.17 0.23 -22.88
C LEU A 187 3.23 0.25 -21.68
N HIS A 188 3.59 -0.49 -20.66
CA HIS A 188 3.02 -0.40 -19.33
C HIS A 188 4.14 -0.22 -18.31
N CYS A 189 3.93 0.59 -17.29
CA CYS A 189 4.84 0.63 -16.14
C CYS A 189 4.08 0.44 -14.84
N ASP A 190 4.80 -0.11 -13.86
CA ASP A 190 4.42 -0.12 -12.46
C ASP A 190 5.54 0.58 -11.67
N PHE A 191 5.20 1.70 -11.00
CA PHE A 191 6.18 2.59 -10.41
C PHE A 191 5.65 3.30 -9.17
N GLY A 192 6.49 3.34 -8.12
CA GLY A 192 6.16 4.01 -6.88
C GLY A 192 7.37 4.62 -6.19
N ILE A 193 7.15 5.79 -5.58
CA ILE A 193 8.15 6.52 -4.80
C ILE A 193 7.77 6.59 -3.33
N THR A 194 8.77 6.83 -2.48
CA THR A 194 8.63 6.98 -1.04
C THR A 194 9.12 8.35 -0.59
N TYR A 195 8.30 9.06 0.18
CA TYR A 195 8.70 10.28 0.87
C TYR A 195 7.96 10.41 2.20
N LEU A 196 8.67 10.78 3.27
CA LEU A 196 8.12 10.89 4.63
C LEU A 196 7.33 9.65 5.09
N ARG A 197 7.76 8.47 4.65
CA ARG A 197 7.12 7.17 4.89
C ARG A 197 5.74 7.02 4.20
N LEU A 198 5.42 7.84 3.23
CA LEU A 198 4.29 7.65 2.34
C LEU A 198 4.79 7.08 1.02
N ASN A 199 4.08 6.10 0.49
CA ASN A 199 4.41 5.44 -0.77
C ASN A 199 3.35 5.72 -1.80
N THR A 200 3.75 5.96 -3.04
CA THR A 200 2.85 5.92 -4.20
C THR A 200 2.96 4.58 -4.92
N ASP A 201 1.97 4.29 -5.73
CA ASP A 201 1.89 3.08 -6.54
C ASP A 201 1.02 3.44 -7.76
N CYS A 202 1.67 3.67 -8.89
CA CYS A 202 1.03 4.18 -10.10
C CYS A 202 1.37 3.29 -11.27
N GLN A 203 0.34 2.92 -12.03
CA GLN A 203 0.48 2.16 -13.27
C GLN A 203 -0.05 3.00 -14.41
N GLU A 204 0.77 3.18 -15.45
CA GLU A 204 0.44 3.98 -16.61
C GLU A 204 0.77 3.27 -17.92
N LEU A 205 0.09 3.69 -18.95
CA LEU A 205 0.24 3.17 -20.31
C LEU A 205 0.72 4.26 -21.25
N ALA A 206 1.59 3.90 -22.19
CA ALA A 206 1.98 4.77 -23.29
C ALA A 206 2.06 3.98 -24.61
N TYR A 207 1.63 4.59 -25.70
CA TYR A 207 1.74 4.01 -27.03
C TYR A 207 2.75 4.76 -27.86
N LEU A 208 3.72 4.05 -28.46
CA LEU A 208 4.70 4.63 -29.34
C LEU A 208 4.13 4.72 -30.75
N LEU A 209 3.86 5.94 -31.23
CA LEU A 209 3.31 6.16 -32.55
C LEU A 209 4.22 5.57 -33.65
N LYS A 210 3.61 4.96 -34.67
CA LYS A 210 4.30 4.60 -35.90
C LYS A 210 4.56 5.85 -36.73
N PRO A 211 5.47 5.79 -37.72
CA PRO A 211 5.88 6.98 -38.48
C PRO A 211 4.74 7.75 -39.14
N GLU A 212 3.67 7.05 -39.53
CA GLU A 212 2.49 7.61 -40.21
C GLU A 212 1.34 7.99 -39.25
N GLU A 213 1.47 7.67 -37.97
CA GLU A 213 0.44 7.95 -36.99
C GLU A 213 0.65 9.29 -36.31
N THR A 214 -0.42 10.04 -36.10
CA THR A 214 -0.45 11.30 -35.34
C THR A 214 -1.16 11.15 -33.99
N GLU A 215 -1.90 10.06 -33.82
CA GLU A 215 -2.66 9.73 -32.61
C GLU A 215 -2.60 8.22 -32.38
N ALA A 216 -2.82 7.80 -31.13
CA ALA A 216 -2.93 6.38 -30.81
C ALA A 216 -4.13 5.74 -31.51
N PRO A 217 -4.05 4.45 -31.90
CA PRO A 217 -5.16 3.74 -32.52
C PRO A 217 -6.44 3.83 -31.67
N SER A 218 -7.58 4.06 -32.32
CA SER A 218 -8.86 4.30 -31.63
C SER A 218 -9.28 3.15 -30.71
N PHE A 219 -8.89 1.91 -30.98
CA PHE A 219 -9.19 0.78 -30.11
C PHE A 219 -8.45 0.88 -28.77
N LEU A 220 -7.22 1.41 -28.73
CA LEU A 220 -6.47 1.66 -27.47
C LEU A 220 -7.10 2.81 -26.69
N VAL A 221 -7.46 3.89 -27.39
CA VAL A 221 -8.15 5.03 -26.75
C VAL A 221 -9.48 4.60 -26.13
N ASN A 222 -10.26 3.78 -26.83
CA ASN A 222 -11.53 3.25 -26.33
C ASN A 222 -11.30 2.28 -25.15
N ALA A 223 -10.27 1.44 -25.21
CA ALA A 223 -9.93 0.54 -24.09
C ALA A 223 -9.55 1.31 -22.83
N LEU A 224 -8.74 2.38 -22.96
CA LEU A 224 -8.40 3.27 -21.85
C LEU A 224 -9.66 3.95 -21.29
N TYR A 225 -10.55 4.46 -22.16
CA TYR A 225 -11.82 5.05 -21.73
C TYR A 225 -12.68 4.07 -20.94
N ASP A 226 -12.77 2.82 -21.37
CA ASP A 226 -13.51 1.77 -20.66
C ASP A 226 -12.84 1.40 -19.33
N GLY A 227 -11.51 1.37 -19.28
CA GLY A 227 -10.74 1.20 -18.05
C GLY A 227 -11.04 2.31 -17.03
N ASN A 228 -11.02 3.56 -17.46
CA ASN A 228 -11.34 4.72 -16.61
C ASN A 228 -12.78 4.65 -16.08
N ARG A 229 -13.74 4.21 -16.89
CA ARG A 229 -15.12 3.99 -16.41
C ARG A 229 -15.20 2.93 -15.30
N VAL A 230 -14.39 1.87 -15.40
CA VAL A 230 -14.33 0.85 -14.32
C VAL A 230 -13.76 1.44 -13.05
N GLN A 231 -12.72 2.28 -13.13
CA GLN A 231 -12.19 3.00 -11.97
C GLN A 231 -13.25 3.93 -11.35
N ASP A 232 -14.03 4.62 -12.17
CA ASP A 232 -15.14 5.45 -11.70
C ASP A 232 -16.20 4.62 -10.96
N PHE A 233 -16.59 3.46 -11.49
CA PHE A 233 -17.53 2.56 -10.80
C PHE A 233 -16.97 2.08 -9.46
N LEU A 234 -15.67 1.77 -9.39
CA LEU A 234 -15.04 1.37 -8.14
C LEU A 234 -15.05 2.50 -7.11
N THR A 235 -14.55 3.68 -7.49
CA THR A 235 -14.42 4.83 -6.59
C THR A 235 -15.78 5.35 -6.11
N GLN A 236 -16.81 5.38 -6.95
CA GLN A 236 -18.18 5.74 -6.55
C GLN A 236 -18.78 4.77 -5.52
N ASN A 237 -18.34 3.52 -5.52
CA ASN A 237 -18.78 2.51 -4.57
C ASN A 237 -17.94 2.45 -3.28
N MET A 238 -16.80 3.15 -3.21
CA MET A 238 -15.99 3.30 -1.99
C MET A 238 -16.66 4.25 -0.99
N VAL A 239 -17.72 3.77 -0.35
CA VAL A 239 -18.53 4.54 0.61
C VAL A 239 -18.25 4.03 2.02
N ALA A 240 -18.10 4.97 2.96
CA ALA A 240 -17.88 4.63 4.36
C ALA A 240 -18.96 3.67 4.92
N GLY A 241 -18.51 2.64 5.60
CA GLY A 241 -19.36 1.58 6.16
C GLY A 241 -19.56 0.36 5.27
N ARG A 242 -19.15 0.39 4.01
CA ARG A 242 -19.11 -0.81 3.14
C ARG A 242 -17.82 -1.59 3.35
N VAL A 243 -17.90 -2.91 3.27
CA VAL A 243 -16.73 -3.79 3.25
C VAL A 243 -16.25 -4.01 1.82
N GLY A 244 -14.96 -4.42 1.63
CA GLY A 244 -14.35 -4.59 0.31
C GLY A 244 -15.16 -5.45 -0.66
N ASN A 245 -15.70 -6.58 -0.18
CA ASN A 245 -16.53 -7.47 -1.01
C ASN A 245 -17.83 -6.80 -1.50
N GLU A 246 -18.45 -5.92 -0.71
CA GLU A 246 -19.64 -5.18 -1.13
C GLU A 246 -19.28 -4.14 -2.19
N ILE A 247 -18.16 -3.45 -2.02
CA ILE A 247 -17.63 -2.48 -2.98
C ILE A 247 -17.36 -3.18 -4.31
N LEU A 248 -16.62 -4.30 -4.28
CA LEU A 248 -16.33 -5.09 -5.47
C LEU A 248 -17.59 -5.56 -6.19
N ALA A 249 -18.53 -6.19 -5.46
CA ALA A 249 -19.76 -6.70 -6.04
C ALA A 249 -20.57 -5.60 -6.74
N LYS A 250 -20.65 -4.42 -6.14
CA LYS A 250 -21.34 -3.27 -6.73
C LYS A 250 -20.62 -2.72 -7.97
N ALA A 251 -19.31 -2.53 -7.91
CA ALA A 251 -18.52 -2.05 -9.04
C ALA A 251 -18.61 -3.01 -10.25
N LEU A 252 -18.50 -4.33 -10.01
CA LEU A 252 -18.68 -5.35 -11.05
C LEU A 252 -20.10 -5.36 -11.64
N GLN A 253 -21.13 -5.12 -10.82
CA GLN A 253 -22.51 -5.02 -11.29
C GLN A 253 -22.69 -3.78 -12.18
N ASP A 254 -22.17 -2.62 -11.78
CA ASP A 254 -22.25 -1.38 -12.56
C ASP A 254 -21.50 -1.51 -13.88
N ALA A 255 -20.31 -2.13 -13.87
CA ALA A 255 -19.56 -2.44 -15.09
C ALA A 255 -20.32 -3.40 -16.03
N LYS A 256 -20.96 -4.43 -15.46
CA LYS A 256 -21.77 -5.36 -16.24
C LYS A 256 -22.97 -4.68 -16.92
N VAL A 257 -23.65 -3.77 -16.21
CA VAL A 257 -24.74 -2.97 -16.79
C VAL A 257 -24.24 -2.09 -17.95
N ALA A 258 -23.00 -1.59 -17.84
CA ALA A 258 -22.33 -0.82 -18.88
C ALA A 258 -21.76 -1.66 -20.03
N GLY A 259 -21.95 -2.98 -20.01
CA GLY A 259 -21.46 -3.91 -21.03
C GLY A 259 -19.97 -4.29 -20.89
N LEU A 260 -19.34 -3.95 -19.75
CA LEU A 260 -17.94 -4.22 -19.46
C LEU A 260 -17.76 -5.49 -18.62
N ARG A 261 -16.59 -6.10 -18.72
CA ARG A 261 -16.19 -7.29 -17.96
C ARG A 261 -14.79 -7.11 -17.39
N PRO A 262 -14.64 -6.24 -16.37
CA PRO A 262 -13.34 -5.95 -15.80
C PRO A 262 -12.87 -7.05 -14.85
N SER A 263 -11.54 -7.09 -14.66
CA SER A 263 -10.91 -7.58 -13.44
C SER A 263 -10.57 -6.37 -12.58
N ILE A 264 -10.87 -6.44 -11.27
CA ILE A 264 -10.61 -5.35 -10.32
C ILE A 264 -9.79 -5.90 -9.18
N TYR A 265 -8.68 -5.25 -8.89
CA TYR A 265 -7.86 -5.53 -7.72
C TYR A 265 -7.34 -4.22 -7.14
N THR A 266 -7.42 -4.07 -5.82
CA THR A 266 -6.78 -2.97 -5.09
C THR A 266 -6.24 -3.47 -3.77
N HIS A 267 -5.19 -2.83 -3.29
CA HIS A 267 -4.67 -3.04 -1.95
C HIS A 267 -4.49 -1.70 -1.22
N PRO A 268 -4.45 -1.72 0.13
CA PRO A 268 -4.14 -0.51 0.89
C PRO A 268 -2.73 -0.02 0.59
N LEU A 269 -2.60 1.30 0.51
CA LEU A 269 -1.35 2.01 0.25
C LEU A 269 -1.15 3.13 1.29
N GLY A 270 0.08 3.48 1.58
CA GLY A 270 0.39 4.57 2.50
C GLY A 270 1.76 4.44 3.13
N THR A 271 1.84 4.23 4.43
CA THR A 271 3.11 4.06 5.17
C THR A 271 3.90 2.83 4.70
N TYR A 272 3.21 1.85 4.19
CA TYR A 272 3.76 0.68 3.50
C TYR A 272 3.19 0.62 2.09
N GLY A 273 3.93 0.08 1.14
CA GLY A 273 3.47 -0.11 -0.23
C GLY A 273 2.31 -1.10 -0.29
N HIS A 274 2.55 -2.38 0.04
CA HIS A 274 1.46 -3.32 0.32
C HIS A 274 1.11 -3.24 1.80
N SER A 275 0.16 -2.38 2.15
CA SER A 275 -0.19 -2.05 3.52
C SER A 275 -1.25 -3.01 4.09
N ALA A 276 -1.47 -2.95 5.42
CA ALA A 276 -2.61 -3.60 6.06
C ALA A 276 -3.85 -2.72 5.90
N GLY A 277 -4.99 -3.34 5.62
CA GLY A 277 -6.27 -2.65 5.46
C GLY A 277 -7.21 -3.40 4.52
N THR A 278 -8.19 -2.70 3.97
CA THR A 278 -9.18 -3.28 3.07
C THR A 278 -8.58 -3.59 1.70
N THR A 279 -8.60 -4.86 1.32
CA THR A 279 -8.28 -5.33 -0.05
C THR A 279 -9.58 -5.54 -0.82
N ILE A 280 -9.60 -5.20 -2.11
CA ILE A 280 -10.74 -5.37 -3.01
C ILE A 280 -10.27 -6.15 -4.24
N GLY A 281 -10.85 -7.30 -4.53
CA GLY A 281 -10.47 -8.16 -5.66
C GLY A 281 -10.15 -9.59 -5.29
#